data_f80a47025529fa7e6dbe4d6276418182
#
_entry.id   f80a47025529fa7e6dbe4d6276418182
#
_cell.length_a   1.000
_cell.length_b   1.000
_cell.length_c   1.000
_cell.angle_alpha   90.00
_cell.angle_beta   90.00
_cell.angle_gamma   90.00
#
_symmetry.space_group_name_H-M   'P 1'
#
loop_
_entity.id
_entity.type
_entity.pdbx_description
1 polymer ?
#
loop_
_entity_poly.entity_id
_entity_poly.type
_entity_poly.pdbx_seq_one_letter_code
_entity_poly.pdbx_strand_id
1 'polypeptide(L)'
;METIIHELDEIDLQILRIVQDNSRLTTKELAQKIHLSVTPTYERQRRLERMGYIKGYVAVLDANKMERGFMVFCNVSMKQINKQIANSFCETVAAWNEVTECYNISGDGDYLLKVCVSSMQKYQQFILEKLGEFPYISQVRSFFVMDTLKLTYGFPI
;
A
#
# COMPACT_ATOMS: atom_id res chain seq x y z
N MET A 1 2.30 14.21 -16.43
CA MET A 1 2.96 13.23 -15.55
C MET A 1 4.35 12.77 -16.07
N GLU A 2 4.81 13.26 -17.20
CA GLU A 2 6.12 12.87 -17.82
C GLU A 2 7.35 13.62 -17.30
N THR A 3 7.15 14.73 -16.55
CA THR A 3 8.25 15.64 -16.19
C THR A 3 9.14 15.14 -15.03
N ILE A 4 8.70 14.12 -14.27
CA ILE A 4 9.38 13.67 -13.05
C ILE A 4 10.51 12.67 -13.36
N ILE A 5 10.38 11.86 -14.41
CA ILE A 5 11.37 10.83 -14.77
C ILE A 5 12.65 11.43 -15.37
N HIS A 6 12.60 12.64 -15.92
CA HIS A 6 13.78 13.32 -16.50
C HIS A 6 14.81 13.83 -15.47
N GLU A 7 14.50 13.81 -14.18
CA GLU A 7 15.43 14.22 -13.11
C GLU A 7 16.30 13.07 -12.56
N LEU A 8 16.00 11.81 -12.92
CA LEU A 8 16.73 10.63 -12.47
C LEU A 8 17.75 10.19 -13.52
N ASP A 9 19.00 10.01 -13.11
CA ASP A 9 20.00 9.34 -13.95
C ASP A 9 19.94 7.81 -13.76
N GLU A 10 20.69 7.07 -14.60
CA GLU A 10 20.71 5.61 -14.56
C GLU A 10 21.19 5.05 -13.21
N ILE A 11 22.07 5.76 -12.53
CA ILE A 11 22.57 5.36 -11.21
C ILE A 11 21.47 5.51 -10.16
N ASP A 12 20.66 6.56 -10.25
CA ASP A 12 19.51 6.74 -9.37
C ASP A 12 18.49 5.61 -9.55
N LEU A 13 18.21 5.23 -10.80
CA LEU A 13 17.35 4.09 -11.11
C LEU A 13 17.92 2.78 -10.58
N GLN A 14 19.21 2.55 -10.67
CA GLN A 14 19.88 1.39 -10.08
C GLN A 14 19.72 1.37 -8.55
N ILE A 15 19.92 2.51 -7.89
CA ILE A 15 19.70 2.63 -6.44
C ILE A 15 18.27 2.23 -6.09
N LEU A 16 17.28 2.80 -6.80
CA LEU A 16 15.87 2.52 -6.55
C LEU A 16 15.53 1.03 -6.73
N ARG A 17 16.00 0.41 -7.83
CA ARG A 17 15.83 -1.04 -8.08
C ARG A 17 16.39 -1.88 -6.94
N ILE A 18 17.64 -1.61 -6.53
CA ILE A 18 18.33 -2.37 -5.49
C ILE A 18 17.63 -2.20 -4.12
N VAL A 19 17.29 -0.96 -3.77
CA VAL A 19 16.67 -0.66 -2.46
C VAL A 19 15.24 -1.18 -2.39
N GLN A 20 14.51 -1.21 -3.50
CA GLN A 20 13.18 -1.81 -3.59
C GLN A 20 13.21 -3.31 -3.30
N ASP A 21 14.25 -4.01 -3.78
CA ASP A 21 14.42 -5.45 -3.56
C ASP A 21 14.96 -5.77 -2.16
N ASN A 22 15.91 -4.95 -1.69
CA ASN A 22 16.53 -5.14 -0.37
C ASN A 22 16.89 -3.81 0.29
N SER A 23 16.01 -3.32 1.13
CA SER A 23 16.18 -2.08 1.88
C SER A 23 17.15 -2.19 3.08
N ARG A 24 17.64 -3.39 3.43
CA ARG A 24 18.55 -3.62 4.57
C ARG A 24 20.04 -3.47 4.23
N LEU A 25 20.36 -3.19 2.97
CA LEU A 25 21.74 -2.95 2.57
C LEU A 25 22.31 -1.73 3.27
N THR A 26 23.55 -1.88 3.76
CA THR A 26 24.32 -0.72 4.21
C THR A 26 24.69 0.16 3.01
N THR A 27 24.97 1.44 3.26
CA THR A 27 25.43 2.35 2.19
C THR A 27 26.69 1.82 1.49
N LYS A 28 27.59 1.12 2.23
CA LYS A 28 28.77 0.50 1.68
C LYS A 28 28.45 -0.63 0.70
N GLU A 29 27.51 -1.50 1.05
CA GLU A 29 27.05 -2.59 0.16
C GLU A 29 26.32 -2.05 -1.07
N LEU A 30 25.51 -1.01 -0.89
CA LEU A 30 24.84 -0.33 -2.00
C LEU A 30 25.87 0.30 -2.96
N ALA A 31 26.86 1.01 -2.40
CA ALA A 31 27.96 1.63 -3.15
C ALA A 31 28.74 0.61 -4.00
N GLN A 32 29.03 -0.56 -3.44
CA GLN A 32 29.68 -1.66 -4.18
C GLN A 32 28.83 -2.15 -5.37
N LYS A 33 27.50 -2.26 -5.19
CA LYS A 33 26.60 -2.73 -6.24
C LYS A 33 26.45 -1.75 -7.42
N ILE A 34 26.58 -0.45 -7.16
CA ILE A 34 26.48 0.60 -8.19
C ILE A 34 27.84 1.14 -8.63
N HIS A 35 28.93 0.53 -8.17
CA HIS A 35 30.32 0.89 -8.50
C HIS A 35 30.68 2.35 -8.21
N LEU A 36 30.20 2.89 -7.09
CA LEU A 36 30.53 4.21 -6.58
C LEU A 36 31.21 4.14 -5.21
N SER A 37 31.83 5.26 -4.80
CA SER A 37 32.28 5.42 -3.41
C SER A 37 31.09 5.69 -2.47
N VAL A 38 31.30 5.48 -1.17
CA VAL A 38 30.25 5.51 -0.15
C VAL A 38 29.57 6.89 -0.06
N THR A 39 30.35 7.96 -0.07
CA THR A 39 29.83 9.33 0.10
C THR A 39 28.82 9.72 -0.99
N PRO A 40 29.13 9.67 -2.30
CA PRO A 40 28.16 10.02 -3.32
C PRO A 40 26.96 9.06 -3.37
N THR A 41 27.13 7.80 -2.98
CA THR A 41 26.00 6.85 -2.85
C THR A 41 25.05 7.30 -1.76
N TYR A 42 25.57 7.67 -0.59
CA TYR A 42 24.76 8.20 0.52
C TYR A 42 24.03 9.49 0.12
N GLU A 43 24.71 10.42 -0.53
CA GLU A 43 24.12 11.68 -0.96
C GLU A 43 22.98 11.47 -1.97
N ARG A 44 23.16 10.55 -2.94
CA ARG A 44 22.13 10.18 -3.90
C ARG A 44 20.92 9.54 -3.22
N GLN A 45 21.13 8.57 -2.34
CA GLN A 45 20.04 7.93 -1.60
C GLN A 45 19.24 8.95 -0.77
N ARG A 46 19.94 9.86 -0.06
CA ARG A 46 19.29 10.94 0.69
C ARG A 46 18.55 11.93 -0.20
N ARG A 47 19.05 12.20 -1.40
CA ARG A 47 18.34 13.00 -2.38
C ARG A 47 17.05 12.34 -2.82
N LEU A 48 17.07 11.04 -3.14
CA LEU A 48 15.89 10.28 -3.55
C LEU A 48 14.83 10.20 -2.45
N GLU A 49 15.24 10.07 -1.19
CA GLU A 49 14.34 10.16 -0.03
C GLU A 49 13.70 11.57 0.08
N ARG A 50 14.50 12.62 0.03
CA ARG A 50 14.04 14.02 0.12
C ARG A 50 13.11 14.41 -1.03
N MET A 51 13.37 13.91 -2.24
CA MET A 51 12.52 14.12 -3.41
C MET A 51 11.25 13.27 -3.40
N GLY A 52 11.10 12.34 -2.45
CA GLY A 52 9.93 11.50 -2.27
C GLY A 52 9.84 10.29 -3.19
N TYR A 53 10.91 9.95 -3.93
CA TYR A 53 10.99 8.69 -4.69
C TYR A 53 11.01 7.49 -3.74
N ILE A 54 11.72 7.61 -2.62
CA ILE A 54 11.66 6.65 -1.50
C ILE A 54 10.78 7.27 -0.41
N LYS A 55 9.60 6.70 -0.22
CA LYS A 55 8.64 7.18 0.79
C LYS A 55 8.92 6.64 2.19
N GLY A 56 9.63 5.52 2.28
CA GLY A 56 9.95 4.87 3.53
C GLY A 56 10.48 3.46 3.34
N TYR A 57 10.87 2.85 4.44
CA TYR A 57 11.35 1.47 4.51
C TYR A 57 10.47 0.71 5.50
N VAL A 58 9.95 -0.44 5.09
CA VAL A 58 9.06 -1.24 5.92
C VAL A 58 9.54 -2.68 6.00
N ALA A 59 9.32 -3.32 7.15
CA ALA A 59 9.49 -4.75 7.28
C ALA A 59 8.24 -5.46 6.73
N VAL A 60 8.46 -6.44 5.89
CA VAL A 60 7.39 -7.34 5.43
C VAL A 60 7.19 -8.42 6.47
N LEU A 61 6.00 -8.48 7.05
CA LEU A 61 5.64 -9.45 8.08
C LEU A 61 4.81 -10.60 7.48
N ASP A 62 4.95 -11.79 8.05
CA ASP A 62 4.09 -12.92 7.73
C ASP A 62 2.71 -12.71 8.40
N ALA A 63 1.73 -12.37 7.60
CA ALA A 63 0.37 -12.10 8.07
C ALA A 63 -0.27 -13.31 8.75
N ASN A 64 0.04 -14.55 8.32
CA ASN A 64 -0.49 -15.76 8.94
C ASN A 64 0.05 -15.95 10.36
N LYS A 65 1.36 -15.70 10.57
CA LYS A 65 1.98 -15.75 11.88
C LYS A 65 1.49 -14.66 12.83
N MET A 66 0.97 -13.57 12.27
CA MET A 66 0.39 -12.45 13.04
C MET A 66 -1.13 -12.55 13.19
N GLU A 67 -1.72 -13.70 12.85
CA GLU A 67 -3.17 -13.92 12.88
C GLU A 67 -3.96 -12.87 12.07
N ARG A 68 -3.41 -12.44 10.93
CA ARG A 68 -3.99 -11.46 9.99
C ARG A 68 -4.07 -12.00 8.56
N GLY A 69 -3.96 -13.34 8.42
CA GLY A 69 -3.92 -13.99 7.11
C GLY A 69 -5.28 -14.10 6.43
N PHE A 70 -6.39 -13.87 7.13
CA PHE A 70 -7.71 -13.89 6.50
C PHE A 70 -7.94 -12.58 5.75
N MET A 71 -7.76 -12.62 4.43
CA MET A 71 -7.79 -11.44 3.56
C MET A 71 -9.08 -11.40 2.73
N VAL A 72 -9.70 -10.23 2.70
CA VAL A 72 -10.92 -9.97 1.92
C VAL A 72 -10.79 -8.65 1.17
N PHE A 73 -11.15 -8.64 -0.11
CA PHE A 73 -11.38 -7.41 -0.84
C PHE A 73 -12.86 -7.03 -0.76
N CYS A 74 -13.16 -5.84 -0.24
CA CYS A 74 -14.51 -5.32 -0.12
C CYS A 74 -14.73 -4.24 -1.17
N ASN A 75 -15.60 -4.51 -2.13
CA ASN A 75 -16.08 -3.50 -3.05
C ASN A 75 -17.28 -2.80 -2.39
N VAL A 76 -17.15 -1.51 -2.16
CA VAL A 76 -18.13 -0.67 -1.46
C VAL A 76 -18.76 0.30 -2.44
N SER A 77 -20.10 0.29 -2.50
CA SER A 77 -20.88 1.27 -3.27
C SER A 77 -21.60 2.23 -2.35
N MET A 78 -21.65 3.50 -2.73
CA MET A 78 -22.33 4.55 -1.97
C MET A 78 -23.74 4.79 -2.49
N LYS A 79 -24.68 5.19 -1.63
CA LYS A 79 -26.01 5.66 -2.00
C LYS A 79 -25.96 6.96 -2.77
N GLN A 80 -25.02 7.81 -2.39
CA GLN A 80 -24.71 9.08 -3.03
C GLN A 80 -23.25 9.43 -2.71
N ILE A 81 -22.61 10.14 -3.61
CA ILE A 81 -21.24 10.58 -3.42
C ILE A 81 -21.15 12.09 -3.64
N ASN A 82 -20.50 12.78 -2.72
CA ASN A 82 -20.05 14.16 -2.84
C ASN A 82 -18.73 14.30 -2.08
N LYS A 83 -18.08 15.44 -2.21
CA LYS A 83 -16.77 15.68 -1.59
C LYS A 83 -16.77 15.50 -0.06
N GLN A 84 -17.83 15.90 0.62
CA GLN A 84 -17.95 15.79 2.07
C GLN A 84 -18.08 14.33 2.50
N ILE A 85 -18.95 13.56 1.84
CA ILE A 85 -19.14 12.13 2.12
C ILE A 85 -17.85 11.35 1.80
N ALA A 86 -17.20 11.65 0.67
CA ALA A 86 -15.93 11.02 0.30
C ALA A 86 -14.83 11.26 1.36
N ASN A 87 -14.66 12.50 1.80
CA ASN A 87 -13.69 12.84 2.86
C ASN A 87 -14.03 12.13 4.17
N SER A 88 -15.29 12.16 4.61
CA SER A 88 -15.75 11.48 5.83
C SER A 88 -15.50 9.97 5.76
N PHE A 89 -15.73 9.35 4.61
CA PHE A 89 -15.44 7.92 4.42
C PHE A 89 -13.95 7.63 4.52
N CYS A 90 -13.11 8.42 3.84
CA CYS A 90 -11.65 8.25 3.90
C CYS A 90 -11.11 8.40 5.33
N GLU A 91 -11.57 9.41 6.09
CA GLU A 91 -11.19 9.60 7.49
C GLU A 91 -11.64 8.43 8.37
N THR A 92 -12.87 7.95 8.16
CA THR A 92 -13.41 6.81 8.90
C THR A 92 -12.62 5.53 8.61
N VAL A 93 -12.35 5.24 7.33
CA VAL A 93 -11.57 4.06 6.92
C VAL A 93 -10.13 4.12 7.43
N ALA A 94 -9.51 5.30 7.45
CA ALA A 94 -8.15 5.47 7.97
C ALA A 94 -8.02 5.10 9.46
N ALA A 95 -9.11 5.15 10.22
CA ALA A 95 -9.14 4.74 11.62
C ALA A 95 -9.37 3.22 11.82
N TRP A 96 -9.65 2.46 10.77
CA TRP A 96 -9.93 1.03 10.86
C TRP A 96 -8.67 0.20 10.69
N ASN A 97 -8.16 -0.36 11.76
CA ASN A 97 -6.92 -1.17 11.77
C ASN A 97 -7.02 -2.46 10.93
N GLU A 98 -8.22 -2.92 10.61
CA GLU A 98 -8.44 -4.08 9.75
C GLU A 98 -8.25 -3.76 8.27
N VAL A 99 -8.38 -2.48 7.89
CA VAL A 99 -8.20 -2.02 6.51
C VAL A 99 -6.75 -1.64 6.28
N THR A 100 -6.08 -2.38 5.42
CA THR A 100 -4.67 -2.12 5.08
C THR A 100 -4.51 -1.25 3.83
N GLU A 101 -5.50 -1.27 2.95
CA GLU A 101 -5.51 -0.49 1.71
C GLU A 101 -6.94 -0.03 1.40
N CYS A 102 -7.07 1.19 0.88
CA CYS A 102 -8.32 1.76 0.41
C CYS A 102 -8.09 2.50 -0.90
N TYR A 103 -8.82 2.12 -1.92
CA TYR A 103 -8.74 2.71 -3.24
C TYR A 103 -10.10 3.29 -3.65
N ASN A 104 -10.11 4.50 -4.21
CA ASN A 104 -11.25 4.97 -4.99
C ASN A 104 -11.16 4.33 -6.37
N ILE A 105 -12.20 3.68 -6.81
CA ILE A 105 -12.25 2.93 -8.07
C ILE A 105 -13.35 3.44 -8.99
N SER A 106 -13.26 3.09 -10.25
CA SER A 106 -14.32 3.28 -11.24
C SER A 106 -14.90 1.92 -11.64
N GLY A 107 -16.18 1.86 -11.95
CA GLY A 107 -16.89 0.64 -12.33
C GLY A 107 -18.07 0.36 -11.41
N ASP A 108 -18.25 -0.91 -11.02
CA ASP A 108 -19.40 -1.38 -10.22
C ASP A 108 -19.34 -0.99 -8.73
N GLY A 109 -18.42 -0.17 -8.32
CA GLY A 109 -18.28 0.33 -6.95
C GLY A 109 -17.50 1.63 -6.90
N ASP A 110 -17.52 2.26 -5.74
CA ASP A 110 -16.86 3.54 -5.49
C ASP A 110 -15.51 3.36 -4.79
N TYR A 111 -15.40 2.34 -3.93
CA TYR A 111 -14.17 2.06 -3.16
C TYR A 111 -13.87 0.56 -3.11
N LEU A 112 -12.59 0.24 -3.16
CA LEU A 112 -12.08 -1.09 -2.91
C LEU A 112 -11.22 -1.07 -1.65
N LEU A 113 -11.60 -1.85 -0.64
CA LEU A 113 -10.86 -2.02 0.60
C LEU A 113 -10.18 -3.37 0.63
N LYS A 114 -8.94 -3.41 1.11
CA LYS A 114 -8.26 -4.64 1.50
C LYS A 114 -8.34 -4.79 3.01
N VAL A 115 -9.08 -5.79 3.46
CA VAL A 115 -9.33 -6.08 4.87
C VAL A 115 -8.53 -7.31 5.28
N CYS A 116 -7.75 -7.20 6.37
CA CYS A 116 -6.95 -8.29 6.92
C CYS A 116 -7.34 -8.53 8.37
N VAL A 117 -7.89 -9.71 8.64
CA VAL A 117 -8.39 -10.13 9.97
C VAL A 117 -7.92 -11.54 10.32
N SER A 118 -8.26 -12.04 11.51
CA SER A 118 -7.85 -13.37 11.95
C SER A 118 -8.79 -14.49 11.51
N SER A 119 -10.05 -14.18 11.20
CA SER A 119 -11.06 -15.20 10.87
C SER A 119 -12.29 -14.61 10.19
N MET A 120 -13.15 -15.50 9.65
CA MET A 120 -14.46 -15.14 9.12
C MET A 120 -15.34 -14.44 10.16
N GLN A 121 -15.31 -14.86 11.42
CA GLN A 121 -16.10 -14.23 12.49
C GLN A 121 -15.67 -12.79 12.73
N LYS A 122 -14.34 -12.53 12.71
CA LYS A 122 -13.81 -11.17 12.82
C LYS A 122 -14.15 -10.31 11.60
N TYR A 123 -14.21 -10.91 10.42
CA TYR A 123 -14.69 -10.22 9.23
C TYR A 123 -16.17 -9.86 9.33
N GLN A 124 -17.03 -10.80 9.76
CA GLN A 124 -18.46 -10.51 9.99
C GLN A 124 -18.67 -9.39 11.00
N GLN A 125 -17.91 -9.40 12.11
CA GLN A 125 -17.94 -8.32 13.09
C GLN A 125 -17.56 -6.97 12.45
N PHE A 126 -16.48 -6.93 11.67
CA PHE A 126 -16.05 -5.73 10.94
C PHE A 126 -17.15 -5.19 10.00
N ILE A 127 -17.84 -6.08 9.24
CA ILE A 127 -18.94 -5.68 8.36
C ILE A 127 -20.09 -5.05 9.16
N LEU A 128 -20.50 -5.69 10.25
CA LEU A 128 -21.67 -5.24 11.03
C LEU A 128 -21.38 -3.97 11.83
N GLU A 129 -20.24 -3.91 12.51
CA GLU A 129 -19.92 -2.86 13.48
C GLU A 129 -19.22 -1.64 12.84
N LYS A 130 -18.67 -1.78 11.64
CA LYS A 130 -17.93 -0.69 10.99
C LYS A 130 -18.52 -0.30 9.65
N LEU A 131 -18.47 -1.17 8.65
CA LEU A 131 -19.03 -0.84 7.33
C LEU A 131 -20.54 -0.62 7.36
N GLY A 132 -21.27 -1.45 8.11
CA GLY A 132 -22.72 -1.35 8.22
C GLY A 132 -23.22 -0.10 8.93
N GLU A 133 -22.39 0.49 9.79
CA GLU A 133 -22.74 1.72 10.52
C GLU A 133 -22.47 3.00 9.70
N PHE A 134 -21.73 2.92 8.59
CA PHE A 134 -21.50 4.09 7.76
C PHE A 134 -22.77 4.37 6.91
N PRO A 135 -23.47 5.49 7.14
CA PRO A 135 -24.86 5.67 6.68
C PRO A 135 -25.02 5.79 5.17
N TYR A 136 -23.96 6.12 4.47
CA TYR A 136 -23.98 6.35 3.01
C TYR A 136 -23.61 5.13 2.19
N ILE A 137 -23.27 3.99 2.78
CA ILE A 137 -23.04 2.74 2.06
C ILE A 137 -24.38 2.18 1.57
N SER A 138 -24.45 1.83 0.28
CA SER A 138 -25.59 1.16 -0.34
C SER A 138 -25.37 -0.35 -0.43
N GLN A 139 -24.15 -0.77 -0.75
CA GLN A 139 -23.81 -2.17 -0.97
C GLN A 139 -22.35 -2.44 -0.60
N VAL A 140 -22.11 -3.63 -0.06
CA VAL A 140 -20.77 -4.21 0.10
C VAL A 140 -20.73 -5.57 -0.59
N ARG A 141 -19.77 -5.78 -1.49
CA ARG A 141 -19.50 -7.09 -2.08
C ARG A 141 -18.13 -7.56 -1.58
N SER A 142 -18.11 -8.75 -0.97
CA SER A 142 -16.91 -9.32 -0.36
C SER A 142 -16.29 -10.37 -1.26
N PHE A 143 -15.01 -10.23 -1.58
CA PHE A 143 -14.21 -11.20 -2.34
C PHE A 143 -13.18 -11.82 -1.42
N PHE A 144 -13.41 -13.06 -1.01
CA PHE A 144 -12.50 -13.80 -0.14
C PHE A 144 -11.29 -14.29 -0.94
N VAL A 145 -10.10 -13.96 -0.47
CA VAL A 145 -8.87 -14.44 -1.11
C VAL A 145 -8.67 -15.90 -0.75
N MET A 146 -8.70 -16.77 -1.75
CA MET A 146 -8.50 -18.21 -1.58
C MET A 146 -7.02 -18.56 -1.45
N ASP A 147 -6.18 -17.90 -2.25
CA ASP A 147 -4.73 -18.06 -2.24
C ASP A 147 -4.05 -16.81 -2.82
N THR A 148 -2.82 -16.55 -2.40
CA THR A 148 -1.98 -15.48 -2.95
C THR A 148 -0.92 -16.06 -3.87
N LEU A 149 -1.22 -16.12 -5.15
CA LEU A 149 -0.35 -16.74 -6.16
C LEU A 149 0.91 -15.91 -6.47
N LYS A 150 0.83 -14.60 -6.29
CA LYS A 150 1.95 -13.67 -6.46
C LYS A 150 1.75 -12.42 -5.60
N LEU A 151 2.78 -12.05 -4.86
CA LEU A 151 2.84 -10.80 -4.11
C LEU A 151 4.24 -10.21 -4.22
N THR A 152 4.34 -9.03 -4.80
CA THR A 152 5.57 -8.23 -4.85
C THR A 152 5.29 -6.86 -4.26
N TYR A 153 6.19 -6.35 -3.45
CA TYR A 153 6.02 -5.03 -2.81
C TYR A 153 6.62 -3.90 -3.63
N GLY A 154 7.26 -4.24 -4.74
CA GLY A 154 7.82 -3.31 -5.70
C GLY A 154 7.05 -3.27 -7.01
N PHE A 155 7.45 -2.36 -7.89
CA PHE A 155 6.95 -2.22 -9.26
C PHE A 155 8.12 -2.11 -10.25
N PRO A 156 7.92 -2.42 -11.55
CA PRO A 156 8.98 -2.32 -12.55
C PRO A 156 9.46 -0.88 -12.72
N ILE A 157 10.80 -0.70 -12.62
CA ILE A 157 11.52 0.57 -12.89
C ILE A 157 12.69 0.30 -13.84
#